data_ef10014ccef46ced9a0d844ac883ea68
#
_entry.id   ef10014ccef46ced9a0d844ac883ea68
#
_cell.length_a   1.000
_cell.length_b   1.000
_cell.length_c   1.000
_cell.angle_alpha   90.00
_cell.angle_beta   90.00
_cell.angle_gamma   90.00
#
_symmetry.space_group_name_H-M   'P 1'
#
loop_
_entity.id
_entity.type
_entity.pdbx_description
1 polymer ?
#
loop_
_entity_poly.entity_id
_entity_poly.type
_entity_poly.pdbx_seq_one_letter_code
_entity_poly.pdbx_strand_id
1 'polypeptide(L)'
;TKDIWFEDEFPQGKIITVGGDLTLAKKGEGPVFKGNKSLTRTVKNRIGQDVLTEAKKLIVPRNGTFFVHCFLDPENPPEAIMLQFYVNGWNHRAVWGDHEKIGWGKEGTHQRVVMGKLPQTGKWVQLKFPASKIGLSPKTKVTGFALTQFSGTVNWDHFGISSTIDKPNDPHYSWSAWKKLPENQRKQDLSQVLQRRLRGKDPKKWNSRDENDAFTHWRNNVYKSLPKHLTALHKKREEIEKKKEALNKEIPSTFVMADLPKARESFVMVRGQYNNPGEKVSRGVPAFLPSLPPKPKDRDYNRLDLANWLVREDHPLTSRVIVNRIWQQFFGTGLVKTSSDFGTQGELPSHPELLDWLAVQFMEEGWDFRTFIKRILTSQTYKQSSKVSPSLLKKDPDNRLLARGSRYRLDAEIVRDQALHLSGLLVGKVGGRGVMPYQPPNIWEPVGFGNSNTRYYKQGKGDDLYRRSLYTFYKRTAPAPSMSTFDAPNREQSCSGRGKSNTPMQALQLLNDIQHVEAARNFAEKIIHKGGNQDKAKISWAWRTATSRKPSQE
;
A
#
# COMPACT_ATOMS: atom_id res chain seq x y z
N THR A 1 -21.33 -31.77 15.57
CA THR A 1 -20.41 -30.91 16.33
C THR A 1 -21.02 -30.53 17.65
N LYS A 2 -20.23 -30.42 18.71
CA LYS A 2 -20.62 -29.90 20.01
C LYS A 2 -19.77 -28.68 20.32
N ASP A 3 -20.38 -27.60 20.75
CA ASP A 3 -19.74 -26.40 21.28
C ASP A 3 -20.09 -26.30 22.76
N ILE A 4 -19.08 -26.43 23.62
CA ILE A 4 -19.28 -26.44 25.09
C ILE A 4 -19.08 -25.02 25.58
N TRP A 5 -20.13 -24.51 26.29
CA TRP A 5 -20.16 -23.16 26.83
C TRP A 5 -19.84 -23.10 28.32
N PHE A 6 -20.05 -24.19 29.02
CA PHE A 6 -19.63 -24.37 30.41
C PHE A 6 -19.29 -25.84 30.66
N GLU A 7 -18.17 -26.09 31.30
CA GLU A 7 -17.75 -27.38 31.86
C GLU A 7 -17.14 -27.09 33.25
N ASP A 8 -15.83 -26.93 33.37
CA ASP A 8 -15.16 -26.57 34.64
C ASP A 8 -15.09 -25.05 34.87
N GLU A 9 -15.27 -24.25 33.79
CA GLU A 9 -15.17 -22.79 33.80
C GLU A 9 -16.16 -22.16 32.84
N PHE A 10 -16.62 -20.93 33.16
CA PHE A 10 -17.42 -20.13 32.24
C PHE A 10 -16.57 -19.61 31.07
N PRO A 11 -17.16 -19.46 29.87
CA PRO A 11 -16.48 -18.76 28.79
C PRO A 11 -16.23 -17.29 29.16
N GLN A 12 -15.36 -16.62 28.40
CA GLN A 12 -15.07 -15.19 28.63
C GLN A 12 -16.35 -14.34 28.66
N GLY A 13 -16.54 -13.58 29.73
CA GLY A 13 -17.66 -12.72 29.96
C GLY A 13 -17.70 -12.25 31.42
N LYS A 14 -18.77 -11.51 31.77
CA LYS A 14 -18.99 -11.04 33.15
C LYS A 14 -19.98 -11.99 33.85
N ILE A 15 -19.57 -12.52 34.99
CA ILE A 15 -20.41 -13.39 35.80
C ILE A 15 -21.13 -12.55 36.87
N ILE A 16 -22.43 -12.77 37.01
CA ILE A 16 -23.29 -12.14 38.00
C ILE A 16 -24.07 -13.26 38.71
N THR A 17 -24.07 -13.23 40.01
CA THR A 17 -24.80 -14.20 40.84
C THR A 17 -25.96 -13.50 41.54
N VAL A 18 -27.12 -14.19 41.65
CA VAL A 18 -28.30 -13.70 42.36
C VAL A 18 -28.77 -14.80 43.29
N GLY A 19 -29.03 -14.47 44.54
CA GLY A 19 -29.49 -15.43 45.54
C GLY A 19 -28.39 -16.18 46.29
N GLY A 20 -27.16 -15.64 46.33
CA GLY A 20 -25.99 -16.20 46.99
C GLY A 20 -24.77 -16.21 46.07
N ASP A 21 -23.64 -16.62 46.59
CA ASP A 21 -22.38 -16.68 45.85
C ASP A 21 -22.33 -17.86 44.89
N LEU A 22 -21.54 -17.71 43.83
CA LEU A 22 -21.19 -18.79 42.91
C LEU A 22 -20.39 -19.86 43.65
N THR A 23 -20.91 -21.10 43.68
CA THR A 23 -20.23 -22.22 44.31
C THR A 23 -19.93 -23.29 43.26
N LEU A 24 -18.72 -23.84 43.28
CA LEU A 24 -18.29 -24.91 42.40
C LEU A 24 -18.05 -26.17 43.25
N ALA A 25 -18.85 -27.21 43.08
CA ALA A 25 -18.59 -28.53 43.62
C ALA A 25 -17.39 -29.17 42.89
N LYS A 26 -16.41 -29.69 43.63
CA LYS A 26 -15.28 -30.41 43.07
C LYS A 26 -15.54 -31.90 43.01
N LYS A 27 -14.89 -32.57 42.06
CA LYS A 27 -14.94 -34.03 41.93
C LYS A 27 -14.43 -34.68 43.21
N GLY A 28 -15.26 -35.55 43.85
CA GLY A 28 -14.99 -36.16 45.15
C GLY A 28 -15.57 -35.41 46.34
N GLU A 29 -15.98 -34.14 46.20
CA GLU A 29 -16.64 -33.34 47.26
C GLU A 29 -18.13 -33.16 46.97
N GLY A 30 -18.57 -33.35 45.73
CA GLY A 30 -19.96 -33.21 45.30
C GLY A 30 -20.23 -33.80 43.91
N PRO A 31 -21.49 -33.72 43.42
CA PRO A 31 -21.86 -34.26 42.13
C PRO A 31 -21.15 -33.50 40.99
N VAL A 32 -20.35 -34.20 40.17
CA VAL A 32 -19.73 -33.69 38.93
C VAL A 32 -20.01 -34.69 37.82
N PHE A 33 -20.55 -34.21 36.69
CA PHE A 33 -20.87 -35.03 35.52
C PHE A 33 -19.64 -35.26 34.64
N LYS A 34 -18.95 -34.17 34.30
CA LYS A 34 -17.80 -34.22 33.43
C LYS A 34 -16.73 -33.20 33.86
N GLY A 35 -15.43 -33.49 33.61
CA GLY A 35 -14.36 -32.63 34.07
C GLY A 35 -14.09 -32.78 35.56
N ASN A 36 -13.79 -31.68 36.22
CA ASN A 36 -13.37 -31.63 37.64
C ASN A 36 -14.30 -30.80 38.52
N LYS A 37 -15.22 -30.04 37.96
CA LYS A 37 -16.11 -29.15 38.70
C LYS A 37 -17.49 -29.12 38.10
N SER A 38 -18.51 -28.90 38.94
CA SER A 38 -19.87 -28.54 38.53
C SER A 38 -20.32 -27.27 39.26
N LEU A 39 -21.17 -26.48 38.64
CA LEU A 39 -21.79 -25.34 39.29
C LEU A 39 -22.86 -25.85 40.26
N THR A 40 -22.77 -25.51 41.52
CA THR A 40 -23.76 -25.88 42.53
C THR A 40 -24.37 -24.64 43.17
N ARG A 41 -25.70 -24.71 43.42
CA ARG A 41 -26.41 -23.65 44.12
C ARG A 41 -27.53 -24.22 44.98
N THR A 42 -27.55 -23.72 46.21
CA THR A 42 -28.65 -24.00 47.14
C THR A 42 -29.40 -22.71 47.47
N VAL A 43 -30.69 -22.71 47.35
CA VAL A 43 -31.58 -21.59 47.73
C VAL A 43 -32.82 -22.08 48.45
N LYS A 44 -33.42 -21.23 49.29
CA LYS A 44 -34.63 -21.57 50.05
C LYS A 44 -35.69 -20.50 49.81
N ASN A 45 -36.85 -20.92 49.28
CA ASN A 45 -38.04 -20.10 49.04
C ASN A 45 -37.75 -18.80 48.26
N ARG A 46 -36.82 -18.82 47.32
CA ARG A 46 -36.46 -17.69 46.45
C ARG A 46 -35.84 -18.15 45.13
N ILE A 47 -35.70 -17.22 44.20
CA ILE A 47 -34.97 -17.45 42.96
C ILE A 47 -33.48 -17.33 43.22
N GLY A 48 -32.72 -18.30 42.70
CA GLY A 48 -31.26 -18.24 42.58
C GLY A 48 -30.84 -18.41 41.13
N GLN A 49 -29.85 -17.65 40.71
CA GLN A 49 -29.32 -17.77 39.33
C GLN A 49 -27.86 -17.41 39.23
N ASP A 50 -27.19 -18.04 38.26
CA ASP A 50 -25.82 -17.74 37.81
C ASP A 50 -25.89 -17.29 36.35
N VAL A 51 -25.45 -16.05 36.12
CA VAL A 51 -25.63 -15.32 34.87
C VAL A 51 -24.28 -15.00 34.28
N LEU A 52 -24.06 -15.42 33.05
CA LEU A 52 -22.98 -14.93 32.23
C LEU A 52 -23.52 -13.84 31.30
N THR A 53 -22.90 -12.66 31.31
CA THR A 53 -23.19 -11.56 30.39
C THR A 53 -21.93 -11.16 29.60
N GLU A 54 -22.09 -10.39 28.54
CA GLU A 54 -21.01 -9.91 27.70
C GLU A 54 -20.16 -11.04 27.10
N ALA A 55 -20.71 -12.22 26.94
CA ALA A 55 -20.02 -13.39 26.40
C ALA A 55 -19.65 -13.18 24.93
N LYS A 56 -18.43 -13.54 24.57
CA LYS A 56 -17.95 -13.44 23.19
C LYS A 56 -18.16 -14.76 22.45
N LYS A 57 -18.66 -14.69 21.20
CA LYS A 57 -18.69 -15.81 20.23
C LYS A 57 -19.60 -17.01 20.58
N LEU A 58 -20.65 -16.84 21.38
CA LEU A 58 -21.68 -17.87 21.54
C LEU A 58 -22.65 -17.77 20.35
N ILE A 59 -22.47 -18.61 19.35
CA ILE A 59 -23.22 -18.56 18.09
C ILE A 59 -24.10 -19.78 17.96
N VAL A 60 -25.39 -19.58 17.67
CA VAL A 60 -26.35 -20.68 17.41
C VAL A 60 -26.05 -21.29 16.04
N PRO A 61 -25.60 -22.56 15.95
CA PRO A 61 -25.40 -23.23 14.68
C PRO A 61 -26.72 -23.62 13.99
N ARG A 62 -26.66 -23.95 12.70
CA ARG A 62 -27.79 -24.53 11.97
C ARG A 62 -28.17 -25.86 12.64
N ASN A 63 -29.46 -26.12 12.84
CA ASN A 63 -29.98 -27.26 13.60
C ASN A 63 -29.40 -27.37 15.01
N GLY A 64 -29.12 -26.21 15.63
CA GLY A 64 -28.60 -26.12 16.98
C GLY A 64 -29.56 -26.70 18.01
N THR A 65 -29.06 -27.56 18.86
CA THR A 65 -29.78 -28.18 19.95
C THR A 65 -29.02 -27.92 21.23
N PHE A 66 -29.60 -27.15 22.13
CA PHE A 66 -29.04 -26.93 23.47
C PHE A 66 -29.04 -28.22 24.28
N PHE A 67 -28.04 -28.37 25.10
CA PHE A 67 -27.97 -29.43 26.11
C PHE A 67 -27.26 -28.90 27.35
N VAL A 68 -27.73 -29.34 28.51
CA VAL A 68 -27.09 -29.14 29.79
C VAL A 68 -27.35 -30.37 30.67
N HIS A 69 -26.39 -30.75 31.48
CA HIS A 69 -26.62 -31.77 32.49
C HIS A 69 -26.95 -31.08 33.81
N CYS A 70 -28.02 -31.55 34.47
CA CYS A 70 -28.40 -31.10 35.77
C CYS A 70 -28.57 -32.29 36.74
N PHE A 71 -28.18 -32.09 37.98
CA PHE A 71 -28.40 -33.00 39.07
C PHE A 71 -29.27 -32.27 40.10
N LEU A 72 -30.44 -32.81 40.38
CA LEU A 72 -31.35 -32.28 41.39
C LEU A 72 -31.17 -33.08 42.68
N ASP A 73 -30.87 -32.37 43.76
CA ASP A 73 -30.68 -33.00 45.08
C ASP A 73 -31.96 -33.71 45.52
N PRO A 74 -31.91 -35.01 45.84
CA PRO A 74 -33.09 -35.75 46.26
C PRO A 74 -33.64 -35.32 47.63
N GLU A 75 -32.77 -34.79 48.52
CA GLU A 75 -33.19 -34.35 49.88
C GLU A 75 -33.66 -32.91 49.89
N ASN A 76 -33.23 -32.12 48.91
CA ASN A 76 -33.61 -30.71 48.77
C ASN A 76 -33.89 -30.35 47.30
N PRO A 77 -34.91 -30.90 46.65
CA PRO A 77 -35.19 -30.67 45.24
C PRO A 77 -35.72 -29.25 44.98
N PRO A 78 -35.40 -28.64 43.82
CA PRO A 78 -36.01 -27.38 43.41
C PRO A 78 -37.46 -27.55 43.02
N GLU A 79 -38.26 -26.47 43.06
CA GLU A 79 -39.63 -26.47 42.54
C GLU A 79 -39.67 -26.13 41.04
N ALA A 80 -38.72 -25.34 40.55
CA ALA A 80 -38.55 -24.98 39.13
C ALA A 80 -37.09 -24.76 38.76
N ILE A 81 -36.75 -25.07 37.52
CA ILE A 81 -35.46 -24.70 36.90
C ILE A 81 -35.69 -24.05 35.55
N MET A 82 -34.85 -23.08 35.18
CA MET A 82 -34.96 -22.34 33.92
C MET A 82 -33.57 -22.07 33.31
N LEU A 83 -33.51 -22.23 31.99
CA LEU A 83 -32.41 -21.75 31.16
C LEU A 83 -32.82 -20.48 30.45
N GLN A 84 -31.98 -19.46 30.47
CA GLN A 84 -32.23 -18.19 29.81
C GLN A 84 -31.07 -17.82 28.90
N PHE A 85 -31.38 -17.10 27.81
CA PHE A 85 -30.39 -16.67 26.81
C PHE A 85 -30.59 -15.20 26.49
N TYR A 86 -29.51 -14.45 26.47
CA TYR A 86 -29.50 -13.01 26.17
C TYR A 86 -29.14 -12.75 24.71
N VAL A 87 -30.09 -12.14 23.99
CA VAL A 87 -29.93 -11.64 22.63
C VAL A 87 -30.67 -10.31 22.54
N ASN A 88 -30.01 -9.20 22.79
CA ASN A 88 -30.64 -7.87 22.90
C ASN A 88 -31.77 -7.81 23.96
N GLY A 89 -31.68 -8.63 25.01
CA GLY A 89 -32.65 -8.79 26.07
C GLY A 89 -32.79 -10.25 26.50
N TRP A 90 -33.29 -10.46 27.73
CA TRP A 90 -33.59 -11.78 28.30
C TRP A 90 -34.96 -12.28 27.82
N ASN A 91 -35.11 -12.61 26.53
CA ASN A 91 -36.37 -12.94 25.90
C ASN A 91 -36.48 -14.38 25.38
N HIS A 92 -35.52 -15.23 25.70
CA HIS A 92 -35.41 -16.62 25.22
C HIS A 92 -35.25 -17.54 26.44
N ARG A 93 -36.31 -18.24 26.84
CA ARG A 93 -36.29 -19.03 28.09
C ARG A 93 -36.93 -20.40 27.91
N ALA A 94 -36.36 -21.38 28.61
CA ALA A 94 -36.87 -22.73 28.74
C ALA A 94 -37.02 -23.08 30.23
N VAL A 95 -38.21 -23.48 30.70
CA VAL A 95 -38.50 -23.73 32.11
C VAL A 95 -39.06 -25.13 32.32
N TRP A 96 -38.66 -25.78 33.40
CA TRP A 96 -39.14 -27.08 33.85
C TRP A 96 -39.66 -26.97 35.30
N GLY A 97 -40.68 -27.78 35.67
CA GLY A 97 -41.29 -27.76 36.98
C GLY A 97 -42.43 -26.75 37.10
N ASP A 98 -42.60 -26.18 38.28
CA ASP A 98 -43.64 -25.16 38.54
C ASP A 98 -43.17 -23.81 37.94
N HIS A 99 -43.56 -23.58 36.68
CA HIS A 99 -43.15 -22.41 35.92
C HIS A 99 -43.71 -21.08 36.46
N GLU A 100 -44.70 -21.11 37.34
CA GLU A 100 -45.24 -19.92 38.02
C GLU A 100 -44.23 -19.36 39.05
N LYS A 101 -43.43 -20.22 39.67
CA LYS A 101 -42.39 -19.82 40.63
C LYS A 101 -41.27 -18.98 39.99
N ILE A 102 -41.07 -19.14 38.68
CA ILE A 102 -40.14 -18.30 37.90
C ILE A 102 -40.94 -17.64 36.74
N GLY A 103 -41.93 -16.82 37.09
CA GLY A 103 -42.93 -16.28 36.18
C GLY A 103 -42.43 -15.24 35.16
N TRP A 104 -41.15 -15.23 34.79
CA TRP A 104 -40.57 -14.26 33.87
C TRP A 104 -40.91 -14.53 32.41
N GLY A 105 -41.40 -13.49 31.73
CA GLY A 105 -41.78 -13.53 30.33
C GLY A 105 -43.21 -14.06 30.11
N LYS A 106 -43.75 -13.81 28.91
CA LYS A 106 -45.10 -14.23 28.54
C LYS A 106 -45.12 -15.73 28.21
N GLU A 107 -45.96 -16.48 28.94
CA GLU A 107 -46.13 -17.91 28.73
C GLU A 107 -46.63 -18.25 27.32
N GLY A 108 -46.25 -19.41 26.81
CA GLY A 108 -46.60 -19.87 25.46
C GLY A 108 -45.84 -19.16 24.32
N THR A 109 -44.96 -18.23 24.66
CA THR A 109 -44.06 -17.57 23.70
C THR A 109 -42.61 -17.97 23.96
N HIS A 110 -41.70 -17.60 23.04
CA HIS A 110 -40.25 -17.82 23.23
C HIS A 110 -39.70 -17.14 24.51
N GLN A 111 -40.45 -16.21 25.10
CA GLN A 111 -40.06 -15.55 26.35
C GLN A 111 -40.22 -16.47 27.57
N ARG A 112 -41.14 -17.45 27.55
CA ARG A 112 -41.32 -18.49 28.56
C ARG A 112 -41.91 -19.76 27.93
N VAL A 113 -41.04 -20.69 27.55
CA VAL A 113 -41.40 -21.99 26.97
C VAL A 113 -41.38 -23.03 28.07
N VAL A 114 -42.55 -23.56 28.42
CA VAL A 114 -42.67 -24.64 29.38
C VAL A 114 -42.25 -25.96 28.73
N MET A 115 -41.26 -26.62 29.31
CA MET A 115 -40.64 -27.84 28.76
C MET A 115 -41.23 -29.12 29.41
N GLY A 116 -41.91 -28.98 30.53
CA GLY A 116 -42.54 -30.09 31.23
C GLY A 116 -42.14 -30.18 32.71
N LYS A 117 -42.30 -31.38 33.29
CA LYS A 117 -41.95 -31.66 34.68
C LYS A 117 -40.45 -31.56 34.93
N LEU A 118 -40.08 -31.36 36.19
CA LEU A 118 -38.69 -31.46 36.63
C LEU A 118 -38.08 -32.82 36.28
N PRO A 119 -36.77 -32.86 35.95
CA PRO A 119 -36.05 -34.12 35.78
C PRO A 119 -36.00 -34.91 37.09
N GLN A 120 -35.72 -36.20 36.99
CA GLN A 120 -35.62 -37.09 38.14
C GLN A 120 -34.47 -36.65 39.06
N THR A 121 -34.74 -36.57 40.36
CA THR A 121 -33.74 -36.26 41.40
C THR A 121 -32.74 -37.40 41.64
N GLY A 122 -31.62 -37.08 42.25
CA GLY A 122 -30.59 -38.07 42.67
C GLY A 122 -29.74 -38.64 41.54
N LYS A 123 -29.89 -38.16 40.32
CA LYS A 123 -29.05 -38.55 39.16
C LYS A 123 -28.84 -37.43 38.16
N TRP A 124 -27.76 -37.51 37.40
CA TRP A 124 -27.53 -36.60 36.29
C TRP A 124 -28.50 -36.84 35.15
N VAL A 125 -29.21 -35.79 34.74
CA VAL A 125 -30.15 -35.83 33.63
C VAL A 125 -29.73 -34.79 32.59
N GLN A 126 -29.70 -35.19 31.32
CA GLN A 126 -29.48 -34.25 30.23
C GLN A 126 -30.78 -33.58 29.81
N LEU A 127 -30.88 -32.29 30.00
CA LEU A 127 -31.90 -31.45 29.37
C LEU A 127 -31.48 -31.12 27.95
N LYS A 128 -32.36 -31.33 26.97
CA LYS A 128 -32.04 -31.15 25.57
C LYS A 128 -33.23 -30.61 24.80
N PHE A 129 -33.01 -29.53 23.99
CA PHE A 129 -34.09 -28.95 23.17
C PHE A 129 -33.51 -28.16 21.99
N PRO A 130 -34.21 -28.11 20.82
CA PRO A 130 -33.80 -27.30 19.68
C PRO A 130 -33.79 -25.81 20.02
N ALA A 131 -32.79 -25.07 19.53
CA ALA A 131 -32.70 -23.62 19.72
C ALA A 131 -33.92 -22.87 19.16
N SER A 132 -34.50 -23.38 18.08
CA SER A 132 -35.70 -22.83 17.45
C SER A 132 -36.91 -22.87 18.39
N LYS A 133 -36.96 -23.81 19.36
CA LYS A 133 -38.08 -23.94 20.30
C LYS A 133 -38.23 -22.71 21.22
N ILE A 134 -37.11 -22.04 21.50
CA ILE A 134 -37.08 -20.79 22.25
C ILE A 134 -36.84 -19.56 21.35
N GLY A 135 -37.11 -19.66 20.04
CA GLY A 135 -37.05 -18.56 19.09
C GLY A 135 -35.64 -18.13 18.64
N LEU A 136 -34.62 -18.97 18.84
CA LEU A 136 -33.27 -18.68 18.41
C LEU A 136 -32.98 -19.29 17.04
N SER A 137 -32.71 -18.42 16.05
CA SER A 137 -32.39 -18.80 14.68
C SER A 137 -30.90 -19.07 14.48
N PRO A 138 -30.50 -19.83 13.43
CA PRO A 138 -29.10 -20.01 13.08
C PRO A 138 -28.38 -18.67 12.88
N LYS A 139 -27.09 -18.60 13.27
CA LYS A 139 -26.22 -17.41 13.28
C LYS A 139 -26.60 -16.35 14.33
N THR A 140 -27.67 -16.57 15.13
CA THR A 140 -27.93 -15.67 16.28
C THR A 140 -26.72 -15.67 17.20
N LYS A 141 -26.29 -14.48 17.60
CA LYS A 141 -25.21 -14.28 18.56
C LYS A 141 -25.80 -14.16 19.94
N VAL A 142 -25.65 -15.18 20.78
CA VAL A 142 -25.99 -15.17 22.18
C VAL A 142 -24.83 -14.50 22.93
N THR A 143 -25.13 -13.44 23.68
CA THR A 143 -24.12 -12.68 24.44
C THR A 143 -24.22 -12.91 25.94
N GLY A 144 -25.11 -13.78 26.38
CA GLY A 144 -25.23 -14.23 27.76
C GLY A 144 -26.20 -15.39 27.93
N PHE A 145 -26.04 -16.12 29.01
CA PHE A 145 -26.99 -17.14 29.43
C PHE A 145 -27.11 -17.15 30.96
N ALA A 146 -28.21 -17.70 31.47
CA ALA A 146 -28.40 -17.88 32.90
C ALA A 146 -28.92 -19.27 33.24
N LEU A 147 -28.38 -19.84 34.29
CA LEU A 147 -28.83 -21.06 34.94
C LEU A 147 -29.59 -20.64 36.20
N THR A 148 -30.90 -20.91 36.22
CA THR A 148 -31.83 -20.34 37.20
C THR A 148 -32.62 -21.46 37.88
N GLN A 149 -32.89 -21.31 39.15
CA GLN A 149 -33.76 -22.22 39.94
C GLN A 149 -34.62 -21.46 40.94
N PHE A 150 -35.72 -22.05 41.31
CA PHE A 150 -36.49 -21.63 42.46
C PHE A 150 -36.42 -22.73 43.53
N SER A 151 -35.93 -22.33 44.72
CA SER A 151 -35.70 -23.24 45.87
C SER A 151 -34.76 -24.40 45.55
N GLY A 152 -34.41 -25.22 46.54
CA GLY A 152 -33.68 -26.46 46.40
C GLY A 152 -32.20 -26.31 46.12
N THR A 153 -31.55 -27.46 45.84
CA THR A 153 -30.15 -27.58 45.45
C THR A 153 -30.06 -28.20 44.06
N VAL A 154 -29.35 -27.50 43.15
CA VAL A 154 -29.13 -27.93 41.77
C VAL A 154 -27.66 -27.86 41.43
N ASN A 155 -27.15 -28.93 40.83
CA ASN A 155 -25.84 -28.92 40.18
C ASN A 155 -26.01 -28.87 38.66
N TRP A 156 -25.27 -27.98 38.01
CA TRP A 156 -25.24 -27.82 36.55
C TRP A 156 -23.85 -28.15 36.01
N ASP A 157 -23.82 -28.89 34.90
CA ASP A 157 -22.56 -29.29 34.30
C ASP A 157 -22.70 -29.51 32.79
N HIS A 158 -21.61 -29.43 32.04
CA HIS A 158 -21.50 -29.76 30.64
C HIS A 158 -22.63 -29.15 29.80
N PHE A 159 -22.69 -27.80 29.80
CA PHE A 159 -23.65 -27.00 29.08
C PHE A 159 -23.08 -26.54 27.73
N GLY A 160 -23.87 -26.61 26.67
CA GLY A 160 -23.46 -26.17 25.36
C GLY A 160 -24.55 -26.34 24.31
N ILE A 161 -24.14 -26.26 23.06
CA ILE A 161 -24.99 -26.49 21.91
C ILE A 161 -24.40 -27.54 20.99
N SER A 162 -25.20 -28.48 20.54
CA SER A 162 -24.84 -29.48 19.54
C SER A 162 -25.56 -29.19 18.22
N SER A 163 -24.91 -29.55 17.11
CA SER A 163 -25.55 -29.49 15.78
C SER A 163 -25.30 -30.77 15.02
N THR A 164 -26.33 -31.25 14.32
CA THR A 164 -26.21 -32.27 13.29
C THR A 164 -25.91 -31.58 11.97
N ILE A 165 -24.84 -31.97 11.28
CA ILE A 165 -24.52 -31.47 9.96
C ILE A 165 -25.31 -32.29 8.95
N ASP A 166 -26.31 -31.67 8.34
CA ASP A 166 -26.98 -32.24 7.17
C ASP A 166 -26.09 -31.95 5.94
N LYS A 167 -25.10 -32.81 5.72
CA LYS A 167 -24.09 -32.63 4.66
C LYS A 167 -24.69 -32.40 3.27
N PRO A 168 -25.74 -33.10 2.81
CA PRO A 168 -26.37 -32.84 1.52
C PRO A 168 -26.93 -31.41 1.36
N ASN A 169 -27.44 -30.82 2.42
CA ASN A 169 -28.09 -29.51 2.40
C ASN A 169 -27.24 -28.38 3.04
N ASP A 170 -26.04 -28.69 3.52
CA ASP A 170 -25.12 -27.68 4.07
C ASP A 170 -24.20 -27.14 2.97
N PRO A 171 -24.19 -25.82 2.73
CA PRO A 171 -23.32 -25.19 1.73
C PRO A 171 -21.82 -25.43 1.91
N HIS A 172 -21.35 -25.75 3.12
CA HIS A 172 -19.96 -26.08 3.40
C HIS A 172 -19.58 -27.53 3.07
N TYR A 173 -20.56 -28.37 2.78
CA TYR A 173 -20.36 -29.80 2.47
C TYR A 173 -20.96 -30.20 1.12
N SER A 174 -21.82 -29.37 0.52
CA SER A 174 -22.50 -29.65 -0.74
C SER A 174 -22.43 -28.48 -1.71
N TRP A 175 -21.82 -28.69 -2.87
CA TRP A 175 -21.76 -27.73 -3.96
C TRP A 175 -23.14 -27.29 -4.44
N SER A 176 -24.06 -28.24 -4.59
CA SER A 176 -25.43 -27.95 -5.00
C SER A 176 -26.18 -27.07 -3.98
N ALA A 177 -25.95 -27.30 -2.69
CA ALA A 177 -26.51 -26.48 -1.63
C ALA A 177 -25.89 -25.07 -1.63
N TRP A 178 -24.58 -24.96 -1.88
CA TRP A 178 -23.90 -23.67 -1.98
C TRP A 178 -24.38 -22.86 -3.19
N LYS A 179 -24.59 -23.48 -4.34
CA LYS A 179 -25.14 -22.80 -5.53
C LYS A 179 -26.57 -22.23 -5.29
N LYS A 180 -27.35 -22.84 -4.41
CA LYS A 180 -28.70 -22.38 -4.03
C LYS A 180 -28.71 -21.20 -3.06
N LEU A 181 -27.58 -20.82 -2.48
CA LEU A 181 -27.53 -19.66 -1.59
C LEU A 181 -27.89 -18.36 -2.35
N PRO A 182 -28.50 -17.38 -1.68
CA PRO A 182 -28.65 -16.02 -2.22
C PRO A 182 -27.29 -15.41 -2.60
N GLU A 183 -27.26 -14.54 -3.61
CA GLU A 183 -26.03 -13.94 -4.13
C GLU A 183 -25.20 -13.23 -3.05
N ASN A 184 -25.85 -12.50 -2.16
CA ASN A 184 -25.21 -11.80 -1.05
C ASN A 184 -24.44 -12.73 -0.09
N GLN A 185 -24.92 -13.97 0.10
CA GLN A 185 -24.25 -14.99 0.92
C GLN A 185 -23.11 -15.66 0.14
N ARG A 186 -23.33 -16.05 -1.14
CA ARG A 186 -22.27 -16.61 -1.99
C ARG A 186 -21.11 -15.62 -2.17
N LYS A 187 -21.42 -14.34 -2.30
CA LYS A 187 -20.43 -13.29 -2.46
C LYS A 187 -19.40 -13.23 -1.33
N GLN A 188 -19.80 -13.52 -0.10
CA GLN A 188 -18.88 -13.54 1.05
C GLN A 188 -17.80 -14.61 0.94
N ASP A 189 -18.12 -15.71 0.27
CA ASP A 189 -17.23 -16.85 0.10
C ASP A 189 -16.31 -16.72 -1.13
N LEU A 190 -16.58 -15.81 -2.07
CA LEU A 190 -15.86 -15.69 -3.34
C LEU A 190 -14.73 -14.66 -3.28
N SER A 191 -13.66 -14.91 -4.05
CA SER A 191 -12.62 -13.91 -4.28
C SER A 191 -13.16 -12.68 -5.01
N GLN A 192 -12.53 -11.52 -4.86
CA GLN A 192 -12.98 -10.26 -5.51
C GLN A 192 -13.12 -10.38 -7.03
N VAL A 193 -12.24 -11.15 -7.67
CA VAL A 193 -12.27 -11.40 -9.12
C VAL A 193 -13.54 -12.17 -9.51
N LEU A 194 -13.84 -13.26 -8.78
CA LEU A 194 -15.05 -14.05 -9.00
C LEU A 194 -16.32 -13.28 -8.65
N GLN A 195 -16.30 -12.47 -7.60
CA GLN A 195 -17.41 -11.58 -7.25
C GLN A 195 -17.78 -10.64 -8.40
N ARG A 196 -16.78 -10.00 -9.02
CA ARG A 196 -16.99 -9.07 -10.16
C ARG A 196 -17.54 -9.81 -11.38
N ARG A 197 -16.96 -10.97 -11.70
CA ARG A 197 -17.33 -11.77 -12.89
C ARG A 197 -18.70 -12.43 -12.80
N LEU A 198 -19.11 -12.85 -11.62
CA LEU A 198 -20.38 -13.57 -11.36
C LEU A 198 -21.50 -12.66 -10.86
N ARG A 199 -21.26 -11.36 -10.74
CA ARG A 199 -22.25 -10.38 -10.25
C ARG A 199 -23.52 -10.40 -11.12
N GLY A 200 -24.67 -10.53 -10.46
CA GLY A 200 -26.00 -10.57 -11.12
C GLY A 200 -26.27 -11.82 -11.98
N LYS A 201 -25.36 -12.80 -12.02
CA LYS A 201 -25.56 -14.04 -12.79
C LYS A 201 -26.25 -15.10 -11.95
N ASP A 202 -27.35 -15.66 -12.50
CA ASP A 202 -27.97 -16.88 -11.94
C ASP A 202 -26.99 -18.06 -12.08
N PRO A 203 -26.69 -18.82 -11.00
CA PRO A 203 -25.82 -19.99 -11.06
C PRO A 203 -26.25 -21.08 -12.05
N LYS A 204 -27.54 -21.13 -12.39
CA LYS A 204 -28.06 -22.06 -13.41
C LYS A 204 -27.66 -21.67 -14.84
N LYS A 205 -27.27 -20.41 -15.06
CA LYS A 205 -26.87 -19.85 -16.36
C LYS A 205 -25.37 -19.61 -16.46
N TRP A 206 -24.56 -20.13 -15.53
CA TRP A 206 -23.11 -20.03 -15.62
C TRP A 206 -22.59 -20.87 -16.78
N ASN A 207 -21.63 -20.30 -17.52
CA ASN A 207 -20.89 -21.09 -18.51
C ASN A 207 -19.88 -22.02 -17.83
N SER A 208 -19.33 -22.97 -18.57
CA SER A 208 -18.39 -23.98 -18.05
C SER A 208 -17.19 -23.38 -17.32
N ARG A 209 -16.67 -22.23 -17.77
CA ARG A 209 -15.54 -21.54 -17.13
C ARG A 209 -15.96 -20.91 -15.80
N ASP A 210 -17.10 -20.23 -15.77
CA ASP A 210 -17.65 -19.61 -14.56
C ASP A 210 -17.93 -20.67 -13.49
N GLU A 211 -18.52 -21.80 -13.89
CA GLU A 211 -18.82 -22.91 -12.98
C GLU A 211 -17.57 -23.61 -12.45
N ASN A 212 -16.60 -23.91 -13.31
CA ASN A 212 -15.34 -24.56 -12.89
C ASN A 212 -14.51 -23.68 -11.95
N ASP A 213 -14.41 -22.39 -12.23
CA ASP A 213 -13.66 -21.48 -11.38
C ASP A 213 -14.35 -21.27 -10.03
N ALA A 214 -15.69 -21.13 -10.02
CA ALA A 214 -16.46 -21.03 -8.78
C ALA A 214 -16.43 -22.33 -7.98
N PHE A 215 -16.54 -23.50 -8.62
CA PHE A 215 -16.42 -24.81 -7.97
C PHE A 215 -15.03 -25.01 -7.37
N THR A 216 -13.98 -24.70 -8.11
CA THR A 216 -12.60 -24.81 -7.65
C THR A 216 -12.37 -23.91 -6.43
N HIS A 217 -12.89 -22.70 -6.48
CA HIS A 217 -12.81 -21.77 -5.35
C HIS A 217 -13.58 -22.30 -4.13
N TRP A 218 -14.82 -22.74 -4.32
CA TRP A 218 -15.63 -23.33 -3.26
C TRP A 218 -14.95 -24.54 -2.62
N ARG A 219 -14.49 -25.49 -3.44
CA ARG A 219 -13.79 -26.69 -2.96
C ARG A 219 -12.57 -26.36 -2.12
N ASN A 220 -11.81 -25.35 -2.52
CA ASN A 220 -10.53 -25.01 -1.89
C ASN A 220 -10.69 -24.13 -0.65
N ASN A 221 -11.76 -23.32 -0.55
CA ASN A 221 -11.87 -22.28 0.47
C ASN A 221 -13.13 -22.41 1.36
N VAL A 222 -14.15 -23.11 0.90
CA VAL A 222 -15.45 -23.22 1.59
C VAL A 222 -15.73 -24.63 2.12
N TYR A 223 -15.36 -25.64 1.33
CA TYR A 223 -15.63 -27.05 1.64
C TYR A 223 -14.84 -27.54 2.85
N LYS A 224 -15.56 -28.09 3.87
CA LYS A 224 -15.01 -28.45 5.18
C LYS A 224 -14.66 -29.93 5.39
N SER A 225 -14.90 -30.80 4.41
CA SER A 225 -14.66 -32.24 4.53
C SER A 225 -13.46 -32.75 3.73
N LEU A 226 -12.44 -31.91 3.55
CA LEU A 226 -11.22 -32.32 2.89
C LEU A 226 -10.49 -33.42 3.70
N PRO A 227 -9.97 -34.47 3.05
CA PRO A 227 -9.09 -35.44 3.68
C PRO A 227 -7.91 -34.78 4.39
N LYS A 228 -7.47 -35.33 5.51
CA LYS A 228 -6.40 -34.72 6.34
C LYS A 228 -5.12 -34.40 5.57
N HIS A 229 -4.70 -35.27 4.62
CA HIS A 229 -3.51 -35.03 3.80
C HIS A 229 -3.69 -33.83 2.84
N LEU A 230 -4.90 -33.62 2.29
CA LEU A 230 -5.19 -32.45 1.45
C LEU A 230 -5.27 -31.16 2.28
N THR A 231 -5.77 -31.22 3.51
CA THR A 231 -5.82 -30.06 4.40
C THR A 231 -4.41 -29.54 4.69
N ALA A 232 -3.43 -30.43 4.93
CA ALA A 232 -2.04 -30.07 5.13
C ALA A 232 -1.41 -29.40 3.89
N LEU A 233 -1.69 -29.93 2.69
CA LEU A 233 -1.24 -29.34 1.43
C LEU A 233 -1.87 -27.97 1.17
N HIS A 234 -3.15 -27.80 1.46
CA HIS A 234 -3.82 -26.50 1.36
C HIS A 234 -3.18 -25.45 2.26
N LYS A 235 -2.91 -25.80 3.52
CA LYS A 235 -2.24 -24.89 4.47
C LYS A 235 -0.86 -24.48 3.97
N LYS A 236 -0.07 -25.46 3.50
CA LYS A 236 1.26 -25.20 2.92
C LYS A 236 1.17 -24.29 1.68
N ARG A 237 0.18 -24.47 0.82
CA ARG A 237 -0.05 -23.61 -0.35
C ARG A 237 -0.37 -22.18 0.07
N GLU A 238 -1.25 -21.98 1.07
CA GLU A 238 -1.58 -20.65 1.58
C GLU A 238 -0.35 -19.93 2.17
N GLU A 239 0.50 -20.66 2.88
CA GLU A 239 1.75 -20.12 3.40
C GLU A 239 2.71 -19.68 2.29
N ILE A 240 2.82 -20.49 1.21
CA ILE A 240 3.63 -20.17 0.04
C ILE A 240 3.07 -18.95 -0.71
N GLU A 241 1.74 -18.87 -0.91
CA GLU A 241 1.11 -17.71 -1.57
C GLU A 241 1.32 -16.44 -0.74
N LYS A 242 1.21 -16.48 0.59
CA LYS A 242 1.53 -15.34 1.46
C LYS A 242 2.99 -14.90 1.33
N LYS A 243 3.93 -15.85 1.30
CA LYS A 243 5.36 -15.56 1.09
C LYS A 243 5.60 -14.93 -0.28
N LYS A 244 4.96 -15.46 -1.33
CA LYS A 244 5.04 -14.92 -2.68
C LYS A 244 4.48 -13.49 -2.77
N GLU A 245 3.33 -13.22 -2.13
CA GLU A 245 2.76 -11.86 -2.07
C GLU A 245 3.66 -10.88 -1.32
N ALA A 246 4.26 -11.31 -0.20
CA ALA A 246 5.22 -10.50 0.54
C ALA A 246 6.44 -10.17 -0.33
N LEU A 247 7.04 -11.18 -0.96
CA LEU A 247 8.17 -10.99 -1.87
C LEU A 247 7.84 -10.08 -3.05
N ASN A 248 6.66 -10.25 -3.67
CA ASN A 248 6.21 -9.39 -4.76
C ASN A 248 6.04 -7.92 -4.36
N LYS A 249 5.72 -7.64 -3.07
CA LYS A 249 5.65 -6.26 -2.57
C LYS A 249 7.03 -5.63 -2.37
N GLU A 250 8.04 -6.44 -2.12
CA GLU A 250 9.43 -5.99 -1.95
C GLU A 250 10.13 -5.76 -3.29
N ILE A 251 9.72 -6.48 -4.35
CA ILE A 251 10.31 -6.35 -5.68
C ILE A 251 9.88 -5.01 -6.29
N PRO A 252 10.82 -4.10 -6.58
CA PRO A 252 10.51 -2.88 -7.30
C PRO A 252 9.95 -3.19 -8.68
N SER A 253 8.82 -2.61 -9.02
CA SER A 253 8.22 -2.77 -10.34
C SER A 253 7.99 -1.42 -11.00
N THR A 254 8.13 -1.37 -12.32
CA THR A 254 7.84 -0.20 -13.14
C THR A 254 7.06 -0.60 -14.38
N PHE A 255 6.36 0.38 -14.94
CA PHE A 255 5.72 0.18 -16.24
C PHE A 255 6.78 0.17 -17.33
N VAL A 256 6.68 -0.81 -18.23
CA VAL A 256 7.46 -0.88 -19.45
C VAL A 256 6.52 -0.80 -20.66
N MET A 257 6.97 -0.11 -21.72
CA MET A 257 6.22 -0.08 -22.96
C MET A 257 6.36 -1.42 -23.70
N ALA A 258 5.25 -1.97 -24.14
CA ALA A 258 5.22 -3.13 -25.00
C ALA A 258 4.48 -2.79 -26.31
N ASP A 259 4.94 -3.37 -27.41
CA ASP A 259 4.25 -3.21 -28.69
C ASP A 259 2.92 -3.96 -28.66
N LEU A 260 1.90 -3.39 -29.31
CA LEU A 260 0.64 -4.09 -29.51
C LEU A 260 0.86 -5.27 -30.46
N PRO A 261 0.16 -6.41 -30.26
CA PRO A 261 0.23 -7.55 -31.16
C PRO A 261 -0.10 -7.20 -32.62
N LYS A 262 -0.99 -6.24 -32.81
CA LYS A 262 -1.29 -5.59 -34.09
C LYS A 262 -1.09 -4.10 -33.98
N ALA A 263 -0.21 -3.55 -34.79
CA ALA A 263 0.03 -2.11 -34.85
C ALA A 263 -1.24 -1.37 -35.26
N ARG A 264 -1.49 -0.22 -34.63
CA ARG A 264 -2.55 0.69 -35.10
C ARG A 264 -2.12 1.35 -36.39
N GLU A 265 -3.08 1.58 -37.27
CA GLU A 265 -2.86 2.39 -38.47
C GLU A 265 -2.53 3.82 -38.08
N SER A 266 -1.60 4.42 -38.81
CA SER A 266 -1.17 5.80 -38.61
C SER A 266 -1.35 6.59 -39.89
N PHE A 267 -1.72 7.86 -39.75
CA PHE A 267 -2.02 8.75 -40.85
C PHE A 267 -1.33 10.10 -40.63
N VAL A 268 -1.03 10.79 -41.71
CA VAL A 268 -0.70 12.20 -41.64
C VAL A 268 -1.96 12.96 -41.25
N MET A 269 -1.90 13.71 -40.14
CA MET A 269 -3.04 14.51 -39.69
C MET A 269 -3.05 15.85 -40.44
N VAL A 270 -4.08 16.06 -41.26
CA VAL A 270 -4.21 17.31 -42.04
C VAL A 270 -4.28 18.50 -41.08
N ARG A 271 -3.33 19.43 -41.23
CA ARG A 271 -3.18 20.61 -40.33
C ARG A 271 -3.08 20.24 -38.83
N GLY A 272 -2.60 19.05 -38.52
CA GLY A 272 -2.50 18.57 -37.11
C GLY A 272 -3.82 18.20 -36.44
N GLN A 273 -4.94 18.18 -37.17
CA GLN A 273 -6.26 17.88 -36.63
C GLN A 273 -6.44 16.36 -36.47
N TYR A 274 -6.62 15.89 -35.23
CA TYR A 274 -6.73 14.47 -34.90
C TYR A 274 -7.93 13.76 -35.56
N ASN A 275 -8.98 14.48 -35.88
CA ASN A 275 -10.20 14.00 -36.52
C ASN A 275 -10.20 14.14 -38.06
N ASN A 276 -9.09 14.59 -38.65
CA ASN A 276 -8.94 14.75 -40.09
C ASN A 276 -7.71 13.97 -40.60
N PRO A 277 -7.80 12.61 -40.70
CA PRO A 277 -6.72 11.77 -41.18
C PRO A 277 -6.57 11.91 -42.69
N GLY A 278 -5.35 12.18 -43.15
CA GLY A 278 -4.96 12.21 -44.54
C GLY A 278 -4.34 10.91 -45.02
N GLU A 279 -3.19 10.98 -45.65
CA GLU A 279 -2.47 9.82 -46.19
C GLU A 279 -2.05 8.84 -45.08
N LYS A 280 -2.23 7.54 -45.36
CA LYS A 280 -1.76 6.46 -44.49
C LYS A 280 -0.25 6.33 -44.59
N VAL A 281 0.41 6.30 -43.44
CA VAL A 281 1.87 6.18 -43.36
C VAL A 281 2.32 4.88 -42.71
N SER A 282 3.49 4.41 -43.11
CA SER A 282 4.21 3.29 -42.50
C SER A 282 5.31 3.81 -41.57
N ARG A 283 5.86 2.90 -40.75
CA ARG A 283 7.02 3.20 -39.89
C ARG A 283 8.24 3.47 -40.76
N GLY A 284 8.89 4.60 -40.55
CA GLY A 284 10.06 5.04 -41.32
C GLY A 284 10.83 6.13 -40.59
N VAL A 285 11.83 6.67 -41.25
CA VAL A 285 12.66 7.80 -40.81
C VAL A 285 12.63 8.90 -41.86
N PRO A 286 12.97 10.17 -41.52
CA PRO A 286 13.02 11.26 -42.49
C PRO A 286 13.95 10.94 -43.67
N ALA A 287 13.54 11.23 -44.89
CA ALA A 287 14.26 10.87 -46.12
C ALA A 287 15.65 11.54 -46.29
N PHE A 288 15.86 12.66 -45.59
CA PHE A 288 17.17 13.36 -45.60
C PHE A 288 18.19 12.77 -44.62
N LEU A 289 17.81 11.80 -43.79
CA LEU A 289 18.70 11.07 -42.90
C LEU A 289 19.01 9.67 -43.47
N PRO A 290 20.09 9.02 -42.99
CA PRO A 290 20.41 7.66 -43.41
C PRO A 290 19.19 6.72 -43.25
N SER A 291 18.91 5.91 -44.28
CA SER A 291 17.77 5.01 -44.28
C SER A 291 17.86 3.94 -43.19
N LEU A 292 16.73 3.45 -42.72
CA LEU A 292 16.66 2.23 -41.87
C LEU A 292 17.30 1.05 -42.62
N PRO A 293 17.85 0.06 -41.90
CA PRO A 293 18.24 -1.22 -42.49
C PRO A 293 17.05 -1.87 -43.23
N PRO A 294 17.29 -2.80 -44.15
CA PRO A 294 16.21 -3.51 -44.83
C PRO A 294 15.16 -4.05 -43.84
N LYS A 295 13.89 -3.87 -44.17
CA LYS A 295 12.78 -4.31 -43.32
C LYS A 295 12.87 -5.82 -43.08
N PRO A 296 12.75 -6.30 -41.83
CA PRO A 296 12.66 -7.74 -41.54
C PRO A 296 11.50 -8.41 -42.29
N LYS A 297 11.70 -9.62 -42.79
CA LYS A 297 10.70 -10.34 -43.61
C LYS A 297 9.47 -10.77 -42.80
N ASP A 298 9.66 -11.00 -41.49
CA ASP A 298 8.68 -11.60 -40.56
C ASP A 298 7.90 -10.59 -39.71
N ARG A 299 8.32 -9.32 -39.72
CA ARG A 299 7.71 -8.28 -38.90
C ARG A 299 7.90 -6.87 -39.45
N ASP A 300 7.13 -5.92 -38.93
CA ASP A 300 7.39 -4.49 -39.13
C ASP A 300 8.56 -3.99 -38.26
N TYR A 301 9.10 -2.81 -38.62
CA TYR A 301 10.02 -2.10 -37.76
C TYR A 301 9.41 -1.89 -36.38
N ASN A 302 10.25 -2.00 -35.34
CA ASN A 302 9.89 -1.78 -33.96
C ASN A 302 10.81 -0.73 -33.31
N ARG A 303 10.63 -0.49 -32.03
CA ARG A 303 11.44 0.51 -31.29
C ARG A 303 12.91 0.14 -31.18
N LEU A 304 13.26 -1.14 -31.21
CA LEU A 304 14.65 -1.59 -31.21
C LEU A 304 15.35 -1.24 -32.53
N ASP A 305 14.64 -1.40 -33.66
CA ASP A 305 15.18 -0.99 -34.97
C ASP A 305 15.45 0.52 -35.01
N LEU A 306 14.53 1.33 -34.46
CA LEU A 306 14.73 2.77 -34.33
C LEU A 306 15.89 3.11 -33.39
N ALA A 307 16.00 2.42 -32.24
CA ALA A 307 17.09 2.64 -31.29
C ALA A 307 18.45 2.34 -31.91
N ASN A 308 18.57 1.21 -32.59
CA ASN A 308 19.79 0.83 -33.30
C ASN A 308 20.14 1.84 -34.41
N TRP A 309 19.16 2.35 -35.15
CA TRP A 309 19.35 3.37 -36.17
C TRP A 309 19.86 4.69 -35.58
N LEU A 310 19.32 5.13 -34.43
CA LEU A 310 19.73 6.35 -33.75
C LEU A 310 21.20 6.36 -33.31
N VAL A 311 21.76 5.20 -32.98
CA VAL A 311 23.14 5.07 -32.50
C VAL A 311 24.13 4.56 -33.56
N ARG A 312 23.72 4.54 -34.82
CA ARG A 312 24.62 4.18 -35.93
C ARG A 312 25.77 5.20 -36.07
N GLU A 313 26.92 4.75 -36.49
CA GLU A 313 28.10 5.57 -36.68
C GLU A 313 27.91 6.66 -37.76
N ASP A 314 27.10 6.34 -38.81
CA ASP A 314 26.79 7.27 -39.89
C ASP A 314 25.60 8.21 -39.57
N HIS A 315 25.01 8.12 -38.37
CA HIS A 315 23.93 9.02 -37.98
C HIS A 315 24.44 10.42 -37.64
N PRO A 316 24.10 11.46 -38.43
CA PRO A 316 24.80 12.76 -38.36
C PRO A 316 24.47 13.58 -37.12
N LEU A 317 23.38 13.30 -36.42
CA LEU A 317 22.84 14.20 -35.40
C LEU A 317 22.97 13.67 -33.97
N THR A 318 22.74 12.38 -33.72
CA THR A 318 22.56 11.88 -32.34
C THR A 318 23.75 12.19 -31.45
N SER A 319 24.99 11.85 -31.89
CA SER A 319 26.21 12.10 -31.11
C SER A 319 26.47 13.59 -30.93
N ARG A 320 26.34 14.40 -31.99
CA ARG A 320 26.53 15.86 -31.93
C ARG A 320 25.56 16.53 -30.97
N VAL A 321 24.28 16.16 -30.99
CA VAL A 321 23.25 16.73 -30.11
C VAL A 321 23.55 16.37 -28.64
N ILE A 322 23.89 15.12 -28.34
CA ILE A 322 24.22 14.69 -26.98
C ILE A 322 25.47 15.38 -26.46
N VAL A 323 26.54 15.39 -27.26
CA VAL A 323 27.79 16.08 -26.93
C VAL A 323 27.55 17.56 -26.67
N ASN A 324 26.77 18.23 -27.51
CA ASN A 324 26.45 19.64 -27.34
C ASN A 324 25.64 19.91 -26.04
N ARG A 325 24.71 19.03 -25.67
CA ARG A 325 23.97 19.13 -24.42
C ARG A 325 24.84 18.92 -23.21
N ILE A 326 25.75 17.95 -23.24
CA ILE A 326 26.72 17.73 -22.16
C ILE A 326 27.65 18.95 -22.05
N TRP A 327 28.17 19.43 -23.15
CA TRP A 327 29.00 20.64 -23.21
C TRP A 327 28.28 21.84 -22.54
N GLN A 328 27.03 22.06 -22.89
CA GLN A 328 26.20 23.12 -22.32
C GLN A 328 26.09 23.04 -20.79
N GLN A 329 26.08 21.83 -20.19
CA GLN A 329 26.05 21.67 -18.73
C GLN A 329 27.33 22.22 -18.06
N PHE A 330 28.50 22.14 -18.74
CA PHE A 330 29.77 22.53 -18.19
C PHE A 330 30.19 23.95 -18.58
N PHE A 331 29.72 24.46 -19.71
CA PHE A 331 30.09 25.77 -20.22
C PHE A 331 28.95 26.79 -20.25
N GLY A 332 27.73 26.37 -19.85
CA GLY A 332 26.54 27.21 -19.81
C GLY A 332 25.86 27.39 -21.17
N THR A 333 26.63 27.42 -22.26
CA THR A 333 26.12 27.50 -23.63
C THR A 333 26.76 26.37 -24.46
N GLY A 334 25.97 25.75 -25.35
CA GLY A 334 26.47 24.72 -26.25
C GLY A 334 27.40 25.25 -27.31
N LEU A 335 28.19 24.40 -27.95
CA LEU A 335 28.94 24.75 -29.16
C LEU A 335 27.98 25.23 -30.25
N VAL A 336 26.83 24.54 -30.39
CA VAL A 336 25.64 25.05 -31.07
C VAL A 336 24.77 25.70 -30.00
N LYS A 337 24.58 27.03 -30.08
CA LYS A 337 23.83 27.81 -29.08
C LYS A 337 22.34 27.45 -29.08
N THR A 338 21.77 27.22 -30.25
CA THR A 338 20.39 26.77 -30.46
C THR A 338 20.27 25.27 -30.22
N SER A 339 20.40 24.82 -28.96
CA SER A 339 20.44 23.40 -28.61
C SER A 339 19.15 22.62 -28.96
N SER A 340 18.05 23.32 -29.26
CA SER A 340 16.79 22.74 -29.73
C SER A 340 16.69 22.65 -31.25
N ASP A 341 17.59 23.31 -31.98
CA ASP A 341 17.56 23.39 -33.43
C ASP A 341 18.96 23.31 -34.00
N PHE A 342 19.25 22.19 -34.64
CA PHE A 342 20.48 21.90 -35.40
C PHE A 342 20.23 22.02 -36.92
N GLY A 343 19.08 22.51 -37.31
CA GLY A 343 18.70 22.71 -38.71
C GLY A 343 19.08 24.06 -39.27
N THR A 344 18.50 24.41 -40.43
CA THR A 344 18.80 25.62 -41.19
C THR A 344 18.43 26.94 -40.50
N GLN A 345 17.55 26.89 -39.48
CA GLN A 345 17.21 28.04 -38.67
C GLN A 345 18.01 28.16 -37.38
N GLY A 346 18.82 27.15 -37.07
CA GLY A 346 19.71 27.16 -35.91
C GLY A 346 21.00 27.95 -36.20
N GLU A 347 21.73 28.27 -35.10
CA GLU A 347 23.07 28.85 -35.23
C GLU A 347 24.09 27.78 -35.59
N LEU A 348 25.08 28.14 -36.43
CA LEU A 348 26.22 27.30 -36.69
C LEU A 348 27.07 27.08 -35.42
N PRO A 349 27.73 25.94 -35.27
CA PRO A 349 28.59 25.69 -34.14
C PRO A 349 29.76 26.70 -34.11
N SER A 350 30.08 27.21 -32.92
CA SER A 350 31.21 28.12 -32.71
C SER A 350 32.57 27.47 -33.04
N HIS A 351 32.66 26.15 -32.87
CA HIS A 351 33.86 25.34 -33.14
C HIS A 351 33.41 24.02 -33.80
N PRO A 352 33.18 24.02 -35.14
CA PRO A 352 32.61 22.85 -35.82
C PRO A 352 33.51 21.62 -35.73
N GLU A 353 34.80 21.78 -35.96
CA GLU A 353 35.78 20.69 -35.88
C GLU A 353 35.85 20.06 -34.48
N LEU A 354 35.76 20.88 -33.43
CA LEU A 354 35.72 20.38 -32.06
C LEU A 354 34.43 19.58 -31.79
N LEU A 355 33.28 20.06 -32.26
CA LEU A 355 32.01 19.36 -32.11
C LEU A 355 32.06 17.99 -32.80
N ASP A 356 32.59 17.94 -34.01
CA ASP A 356 32.71 16.72 -34.80
C ASP A 356 33.69 15.73 -34.16
N TRP A 357 34.85 16.20 -33.74
CA TRP A 357 35.83 15.37 -33.04
C TRP A 357 35.25 14.79 -31.73
N LEU A 358 34.61 15.61 -30.91
CA LEU A 358 34.01 15.15 -29.68
C LEU A 358 32.89 14.14 -29.94
N ALA A 359 32.09 14.33 -31.00
CA ALA A 359 31.01 13.42 -31.35
C ALA A 359 31.53 12.04 -31.80
N VAL A 360 32.60 12.02 -32.62
CA VAL A 360 33.25 10.77 -33.05
C VAL A 360 33.87 10.04 -31.86
N GLN A 361 34.65 10.75 -31.05
CA GLN A 361 35.29 10.16 -29.87
C GLN A 361 34.27 9.59 -28.88
N PHE A 362 33.12 10.24 -28.70
CA PHE A 362 32.08 9.76 -27.82
C PHE A 362 31.43 8.43 -28.31
N MET A 363 31.27 8.26 -29.63
CA MET A 363 30.81 7.01 -30.23
C MET A 363 31.88 5.90 -30.13
N GLU A 364 33.14 6.18 -30.50
CA GLU A 364 34.26 5.23 -30.45
C GLU A 364 34.53 4.72 -29.02
N GLU A 365 34.31 5.53 -27.99
CA GLU A 365 34.42 5.18 -26.59
C GLU A 365 33.15 4.46 -26.05
N GLY A 366 32.26 3.99 -26.92
CA GLY A 366 31.07 3.24 -26.55
C GLY A 366 30.00 4.05 -25.81
N TRP A 367 29.91 5.35 -26.12
CA TRP A 367 28.95 6.28 -25.50
C TRP A 367 29.13 6.41 -23.97
N ASP A 368 30.39 6.33 -23.48
CA ASP A 368 30.70 6.44 -22.06
C ASP A 368 30.69 7.89 -21.58
N PHE A 369 29.60 8.27 -20.93
CA PHE A 369 29.44 9.59 -20.32
C PHE A 369 30.52 9.94 -19.30
N ARG A 370 31.03 8.98 -18.53
CA ARG A 370 32.05 9.25 -17.50
C ARG A 370 33.37 9.61 -18.12
N THR A 371 33.80 8.86 -19.10
CA THR A 371 35.03 9.14 -19.87
C THR A 371 34.92 10.47 -20.59
N PHE A 372 33.79 10.75 -21.22
CA PHE A 372 33.54 12.02 -21.90
C PHE A 372 33.56 13.22 -20.94
N ILE A 373 32.86 13.15 -19.80
CA ILE A 373 32.87 14.21 -18.78
C ILE A 373 34.28 14.41 -18.21
N LYS A 374 35.00 13.34 -17.91
CA LYS A 374 36.38 13.42 -17.44
C LYS A 374 37.27 14.19 -18.43
N ARG A 375 37.11 13.93 -19.72
CA ARG A 375 37.86 14.65 -20.80
C ARG A 375 37.57 16.16 -20.75
N ILE A 376 36.30 16.56 -20.62
CA ILE A 376 35.93 17.97 -20.47
C ILE A 376 36.58 18.57 -19.22
N LEU A 377 36.41 17.95 -18.05
CA LEU A 377 36.88 18.47 -16.76
C LEU A 377 38.42 18.55 -16.66
N THR A 378 39.15 17.70 -17.39
CA THR A 378 40.59 17.70 -17.40
C THR A 378 41.19 18.60 -18.49
N SER A 379 40.37 19.15 -19.39
CA SER A 379 40.81 20.04 -20.45
C SER A 379 41.36 21.38 -19.92
N GLN A 380 42.31 21.97 -20.63
CA GLN A 380 42.82 23.30 -20.29
C GLN A 380 41.71 24.36 -20.42
N THR A 381 40.84 24.21 -21.39
CA THR A 381 39.68 25.09 -21.61
C THR A 381 38.76 25.17 -20.37
N TYR A 382 38.45 24.03 -19.74
CA TYR A 382 37.64 24.01 -18.55
C TYR A 382 38.33 24.58 -17.30
N LYS A 383 39.65 24.37 -17.22
CA LYS A 383 40.51 24.84 -16.11
C LYS A 383 40.83 26.32 -16.13
N GLN A 384 40.44 27.05 -17.17
CA GLN A 384 40.72 28.48 -17.30
C GLN A 384 40.08 29.30 -16.15
N SER A 385 40.74 30.40 -15.78
CA SER A 385 40.14 31.37 -14.87
C SER A 385 38.94 32.05 -15.51
N SER A 386 37.92 32.35 -14.69
CA SER A 386 36.77 33.13 -15.12
C SER A 386 36.99 34.65 -15.07
N LYS A 387 38.21 35.11 -14.74
CA LYS A 387 38.56 36.55 -14.79
C LYS A 387 38.50 37.03 -16.23
N VAL A 388 37.98 38.24 -16.42
CA VAL A 388 37.82 38.85 -17.75
C VAL A 388 38.36 40.27 -17.74
N SER A 389 39.09 40.64 -18.76
CA SER A 389 39.50 42.04 -18.99
C SER A 389 38.37 42.80 -19.71
N PRO A 390 38.28 44.13 -19.55
CA PRO A 390 37.30 44.92 -20.28
C PRO A 390 37.39 44.77 -21.78
N SER A 391 38.60 44.64 -22.33
CA SER A 391 38.83 44.42 -23.75
C SER A 391 38.31 43.05 -24.23
N LEU A 392 38.54 42.00 -23.45
CA LEU A 392 38.04 40.65 -23.76
C LEU A 392 36.50 40.58 -23.64
N LEU A 393 35.92 41.26 -22.61
CA LEU A 393 34.47 41.33 -22.46
C LEU A 393 33.79 42.04 -23.63
N LYS A 394 34.40 43.10 -24.13
CA LYS A 394 33.92 43.83 -25.33
C LYS A 394 34.00 42.99 -26.58
N LYS A 395 35.08 42.17 -26.74
CA LYS A 395 35.34 41.35 -27.93
C LYS A 395 34.49 40.08 -28.00
N ASP A 396 34.27 39.44 -26.84
CA ASP A 396 33.52 38.21 -26.73
C ASP A 396 32.68 38.23 -25.43
N PRO A 397 31.56 38.96 -25.42
CA PRO A 397 30.72 39.11 -24.22
C PRO A 397 30.16 37.76 -23.72
N ASP A 398 29.74 36.91 -24.64
CA ASP A 398 29.09 35.62 -24.34
C ASP A 398 30.08 34.46 -24.16
N ASN A 399 31.41 34.73 -24.19
CA ASN A 399 32.44 33.72 -24.12
C ASN A 399 32.30 32.59 -25.16
N ARG A 400 31.89 32.93 -26.36
CA ARG A 400 31.73 31.99 -27.48
C ARG A 400 33.05 31.42 -27.97
N LEU A 401 34.11 32.19 -27.82
CA LEU A 401 35.49 31.80 -28.21
C LEU A 401 36.22 31.04 -27.09
N LEU A 402 35.59 30.76 -25.99
CA LEU A 402 36.11 29.96 -24.87
C LEU A 402 37.45 30.51 -24.30
N ALA A 403 37.62 31.82 -24.32
CA ALA A 403 38.87 32.48 -23.88
C ALA A 403 38.97 32.63 -22.35
N ARG A 404 37.96 32.24 -21.61
CA ARG A 404 37.88 32.24 -20.14
C ARG A 404 37.01 31.13 -19.61
N GLY A 405 37.10 30.82 -18.32
CA GLY A 405 36.16 29.94 -17.63
C GLY A 405 34.75 30.53 -17.63
N SER A 406 33.76 29.71 -17.85
CA SER A 406 32.36 30.10 -17.91
C SER A 406 31.82 30.54 -16.55
N ARG A 407 30.91 31.53 -16.55
CA ARG A 407 30.19 32.02 -15.35
C ARG A 407 28.69 31.98 -15.64
N TYR A 408 28.00 31.10 -14.97
CA TYR A 408 26.53 30.95 -15.12
C TYR A 408 25.94 30.43 -13.82
N ARG A 409 24.65 30.66 -13.61
CA ARG A 409 23.91 30.14 -12.47
C ARG A 409 23.67 28.64 -12.65
N LEU A 410 23.87 27.86 -11.59
CA LEU A 410 23.58 26.43 -11.55
C LEU A 410 22.07 26.17 -11.66
N ASP A 411 21.72 25.00 -12.12
CA ASP A 411 20.31 24.53 -12.17
C ASP A 411 19.77 24.33 -10.75
N ALA A 412 18.45 24.46 -10.59
CA ALA A 412 17.76 24.41 -9.30
C ALA A 412 18.13 23.18 -8.45
N GLU A 413 18.19 22.02 -9.07
CA GLU A 413 18.52 20.76 -8.41
C GLU A 413 19.94 20.78 -7.86
N ILE A 414 20.88 21.39 -8.60
CA ILE A 414 22.29 21.47 -8.19
C ILE A 414 22.48 22.53 -7.09
N VAL A 415 21.74 23.65 -7.13
CA VAL A 415 21.75 24.65 -6.06
C VAL A 415 21.38 24.00 -4.72
N ARG A 416 20.30 23.23 -4.69
CA ARG A 416 19.88 22.52 -3.50
C ARG A 416 20.89 21.43 -3.08
N ASP A 417 21.31 20.58 -4.01
CA ASP A 417 22.23 19.47 -3.72
C ASP A 417 23.59 19.98 -3.23
N GLN A 418 24.07 21.13 -3.73
CA GLN A 418 25.29 21.79 -3.27
C GLN A 418 25.16 22.26 -1.81
N ALA A 419 24.05 22.89 -1.45
CA ALA A 419 23.80 23.31 -0.07
C ALA A 419 23.82 22.11 0.89
N LEU A 420 23.14 21.02 0.51
CA LEU A 420 23.15 19.76 1.28
C LEU A 420 24.54 19.12 1.36
N HIS A 421 25.30 19.15 0.28
CA HIS A 421 26.66 18.59 0.24
C HIS A 421 27.61 19.36 1.16
N LEU A 422 27.63 20.68 1.07
CA LEU A 422 28.48 21.54 1.89
C LEU A 422 28.18 21.39 3.37
N SER A 423 26.89 21.35 3.72
CA SER A 423 26.43 21.16 5.10
C SER A 423 26.71 19.76 5.64
N GLY A 424 26.89 18.76 4.75
CA GLY A 424 27.04 17.34 5.13
C GLY A 424 25.72 16.61 5.33
N LEU A 425 24.60 17.24 5.00
CA LEU A 425 23.27 16.65 5.09
C LEU A 425 22.94 15.74 3.90
N LEU A 426 23.67 15.85 2.77
CA LEU A 426 23.36 15.12 1.56
C LEU A 426 23.40 13.61 1.77
N VAL A 427 22.30 12.93 1.50
CA VAL A 427 22.18 11.48 1.51
C VAL A 427 22.45 10.92 0.12
N GLY A 428 23.58 10.19 -0.03
CA GLY A 428 24.06 9.64 -1.29
C GLY A 428 23.39 8.34 -1.77
N LYS A 429 22.31 7.89 -1.13
CA LYS A 429 21.61 6.65 -1.47
C LYS A 429 21.09 6.67 -2.91
N VAL A 430 21.49 5.68 -3.70
CA VAL A 430 21.06 5.52 -5.11
C VAL A 430 19.85 4.58 -5.18
N GLY A 431 18.90 4.91 -6.06
CA GLY A 431 17.71 4.09 -6.30
C GLY A 431 16.59 4.27 -5.27
N GLY A 432 15.53 3.49 -5.39
CA GLY A 432 14.36 3.54 -4.54
C GLY A 432 13.30 4.57 -4.98
N ARG A 433 12.26 4.74 -4.17
CA ARG A 433 11.13 5.63 -4.46
C ARG A 433 11.52 7.10 -4.36
N GLY A 434 10.74 7.94 -5.03
CA GLY A 434 10.81 9.40 -4.85
C GLY A 434 10.48 9.79 -3.42
N VAL A 435 11.11 10.89 -2.96
CA VAL A 435 10.99 11.45 -1.61
C VAL A 435 10.29 12.80 -1.64
N MET A 436 9.74 13.19 -0.50
CA MET A 436 9.02 14.46 -0.31
C MET A 436 9.77 15.33 0.71
N PRO A 437 10.78 16.13 0.29
CA PRO A 437 11.52 17.01 1.17
C PRO A 437 10.67 18.19 1.67
N TYR A 438 11.29 19.19 2.29
CA TYR A 438 10.60 20.40 2.74
C TYR A 438 9.83 21.09 1.61
N GLN A 439 8.60 21.48 1.89
CA GLN A 439 7.72 22.25 1.00
C GLN A 439 6.70 22.99 1.85
N PRO A 440 6.28 24.22 1.46
CA PRO A 440 5.17 24.90 2.12
C PRO A 440 3.91 24.04 2.13
N PRO A 441 3.09 24.08 3.19
CA PRO A 441 1.86 23.30 3.28
C PRO A 441 0.80 23.76 2.26
N ASN A 442 -0.17 22.90 2.00
CA ASN A 442 -1.41 23.19 1.26
C ASN A 442 -1.25 23.58 -0.23
N ILE A 443 -0.07 23.40 -0.85
CA ILE A 443 0.15 23.73 -2.27
C ILE A 443 -0.54 22.73 -3.19
N TRP A 444 -0.66 21.45 -2.78
CA TRP A 444 -1.22 20.40 -3.63
C TRP A 444 -2.74 20.29 -3.60
N GLU A 445 -3.37 20.74 -2.52
CA GLU A 445 -4.81 20.59 -2.31
C GLU A 445 -5.67 21.30 -3.38
N PRO A 446 -5.37 22.56 -3.77
CA PRO A 446 -6.16 23.27 -4.75
C PRO A 446 -6.17 22.63 -6.14
N VAL A 447 -5.12 21.87 -6.48
CA VAL A 447 -4.94 21.21 -7.79
C VAL A 447 -5.17 19.70 -7.71
N GLY A 448 -5.63 19.18 -6.57
CA GLY A 448 -5.86 17.76 -6.32
C GLY A 448 -7.34 17.39 -6.39
N PHE A 449 -7.71 16.42 -7.24
CA PHE A 449 -9.05 15.84 -7.22
C PHE A 449 -9.34 15.13 -5.89
N GLY A 450 -10.62 15.04 -5.49
CA GLY A 450 -11.04 14.47 -4.22
C GLY A 450 -10.47 13.07 -3.91
N ASN A 451 -10.36 12.22 -4.93
CA ASN A 451 -9.84 10.85 -4.82
C ASN A 451 -8.37 10.71 -5.25
N SER A 452 -7.64 11.79 -5.45
CA SER A 452 -6.24 11.73 -5.85
C SER A 452 -5.35 11.28 -4.71
N ASN A 453 -4.49 10.30 -4.96
CA ASN A 453 -3.46 9.84 -4.01
C ASN A 453 -2.36 10.89 -3.76
N THR A 454 -2.32 11.96 -4.57
CA THR A 454 -1.40 13.10 -4.44
C THR A 454 -2.13 14.41 -4.10
N ARG A 455 -3.31 14.33 -3.48
CA ARG A 455 -4.03 15.54 -3.03
C ARG A 455 -3.30 16.25 -1.90
N TYR A 456 -2.80 15.48 -0.94
CA TYR A 456 -2.12 16.02 0.22
C TYR A 456 -0.62 15.74 0.15
N TYR A 457 0.17 16.78 0.41
CA TYR A 457 1.61 16.63 0.56
C TYR A 457 1.92 16.02 1.94
N LYS A 458 2.62 14.91 1.95
CA LYS A 458 3.10 14.26 3.18
C LYS A 458 4.61 14.33 3.21
N GLN A 459 5.14 15.33 3.91
CA GLN A 459 6.58 15.51 4.06
C GLN A 459 7.24 14.25 4.64
N GLY A 460 8.38 13.86 4.06
CA GLY A 460 9.24 12.78 4.53
C GLY A 460 9.90 13.09 5.87
N LYS A 461 10.64 12.14 6.41
CA LYS A 461 11.37 12.29 7.69
C LYS A 461 12.77 11.68 7.55
N GLY A 462 13.69 12.14 8.39
CA GLY A 462 15.08 11.65 8.40
C GLY A 462 15.74 11.81 7.04
N ASP A 463 16.40 10.77 6.54
CA ASP A 463 17.15 10.74 5.29
C ASP A 463 16.34 11.19 4.06
N ASP A 464 15.02 10.98 4.05
CA ASP A 464 14.17 11.38 2.93
C ASP A 464 14.14 12.89 2.66
N LEU A 465 14.44 13.70 3.68
CA LEU A 465 14.52 15.16 3.55
C LEU A 465 15.78 15.60 2.78
N TYR A 466 16.83 14.78 2.78
CA TYR A 466 18.17 15.18 2.35
C TYR A 466 18.71 14.38 1.15
N ARG A 467 17.89 13.55 0.54
CA ARG A 467 18.28 12.87 -0.71
C ARG A 467 18.52 13.87 -1.84
N ARG A 468 19.33 13.47 -2.81
CA ARG A 468 19.58 14.27 -4.03
C ARG A 468 18.26 14.71 -4.65
N SER A 469 18.24 15.91 -5.20
CA SER A 469 17.06 16.52 -5.85
C SER A 469 16.48 15.68 -6.99
N LEU A 470 17.32 14.82 -7.61
CA LEU A 470 16.87 13.81 -8.59
C LEU A 470 15.73 12.92 -8.06
N TYR A 471 15.72 12.63 -6.75
CA TYR A 471 14.73 11.77 -6.11
C TYR A 471 13.52 12.52 -5.57
N THR A 472 13.48 13.85 -5.67
CA THR A 472 12.31 14.63 -5.23
C THR A 472 11.09 14.26 -6.07
N PHE A 473 10.00 13.90 -5.38
CA PHE A 473 8.73 13.64 -6.06
C PHE A 473 8.22 14.91 -6.73
N TYR A 474 7.95 14.84 -8.03
CA TYR A 474 7.57 15.98 -8.83
C TYR A 474 6.09 15.90 -9.24
N LYS A 475 5.26 16.80 -8.70
CA LYS A 475 3.87 16.96 -9.13
C LYS A 475 3.82 18.05 -10.20
N ARG A 476 3.54 17.68 -11.45
CA ARG A 476 3.59 18.60 -12.60
C ARG A 476 2.65 19.80 -12.46
N THR A 477 1.44 19.58 -11.93
CA THR A 477 0.44 20.63 -11.69
C THR A 477 0.76 21.57 -10.53
N ALA A 478 1.68 21.20 -9.65
CA ALA A 478 2.15 22.00 -8.52
C ALA A 478 3.60 21.65 -8.19
N PRO A 479 4.56 22.07 -9.02
CA PRO A 479 5.98 21.84 -8.77
C PRO A 479 6.42 22.53 -7.47
N ALA A 480 7.47 21.99 -6.86
CA ALA A 480 8.02 22.57 -5.64
C ALA A 480 8.47 24.02 -5.88
N PRO A 481 8.00 25.00 -5.08
CA PRO A 481 8.33 26.42 -5.26
C PRO A 481 9.83 26.68 -5.27
N SER A 482 10.59 26.01 -4.42
CA SER A 482 12.05 26.10 -4.36
C SER A 482 12.73 25.70 -5.68
N MET A 483 12.17 24.79 -6.42
CA MET A 483 12.67 24.42 -7.75
C MET A 483 12.23 25.41 -8.82
N SER A 484 10.97 25.82 -8.81
CA SER A 484 10.42 26.76 -9.79
C SER A 484 11.07 28.15 -9.71
N THR A 485 11.40 28.63 -8.50
CA THR A 485 12.13 29.89 -8.30
C THR A 485 13.48 29.91 -8.99
N PHE A 486 14.14 28.75 -9.12
CA PHE A 486 15.41 28.57 -9.82
C PHE A 486 15.26 28.01 -11.23
N ASP A 487 14.13 28.27 -11.90
CA ASP A 487 13.84 27.95 -13.29
C ASP A 487 13.89 26.43 -13.60
N ALA A 488 13.53 25.56 -12.64
CA ALA A 488 13.36 24.16 -12.94
C ALA A 488 12.22 23.95 -13.95
N PRO A 489 12.36 23.07 -14.95
CA PRO A 489 11.31 22.83 -15.92
C PRO A 489 10.08 22.21 -15.26
N ASN A 490 8.90 22.57 -15.76
CA ASN A 490 7.60 22.07 -15.25
C ASN A 490 7.36 20.59 -15.56
N ARG A 491 8.15 20.00 -16.48
CA ARG A 491 8.03 18.61 -16.97
C ARG A 491 6.74 18.29 -17.71
N GLU A 492 6.01 19.31 -18.17
CA GLU A 492 4.88 19.16 -19.07
C GLU A 492 5.32 19.01 -20.53
N GLN A 493 6.45 19.62 -20.88
CA GLN A 493 7.02 19.63 -22.20
C GLN A 493 8.47 19.18 -22.19
N SER A 494 8.97 18.75 -23.36
CA SER A 494 10.39 18.48 -23.56
C SER A 494 11.19 19.78 -23.42
N CYS A 495 12.31 19.72 -22.70
CA CYS A 495 13.18 20.86 -22.43
C CYS A 495 14.59 20.55 -22.95
N SER A 496 15.00 21.18 -24.04
CA SER A 496 16.35 21.07 -24.62
C SER A 496 17.35 22.06 -24.03
N GLY A 497 16.84 23.17 -23.48
CA GLY A 497 17.61 24.20 -22.79
C GLY A 497 16.79 24.82 -21.68
N ARG A 498 17.39 25.06 -20.52
CA ARG A 498 16.74 25.69 -19.37
C ARG A 498 16.98 27.18 -19.37
N GLY A 499 15.94 27.96 -19.09
CA GLY A 499 16.08 29.36 -18.75
C GLY A 499 16.94 29.54 -17.49
N LYS A 500 17.65 30.66 -17.41
CA LYS A 500 18.47 31.05 -16.26
C LYS A 500 18.21 32.50 -15.93
N SER A 501 17.14 32.74 -15.17
CA SER A 501 16.84 34.08 -14.63
C SER A 501 17.71 34.41 -13.42
N ASN A 502 17.78 35.70 -13.10
CA ASN A 502 18.39 36.16 -11.86
C ASN A 502 17.41 37.16 -11.22
N THR A 503 16.72 36.72 -10.18
CA THR A 503 15.62 37.45 -9.56
C THR A 503 15.85 37.67 -8.07
N PRO A 504 15.31 38.75 -7.47
CA PRO A 504 15.34 38.95 -6.02
C PRO A 504 14.74 37.80 -5.22
N MET A 505 13.73 37.12 -5.77
CA MET A 505 13.10 35.96 -5.13
C MET A 505 14.07 34.79 -4.90
N GLN A 506 15.03 34.60 -5.79
CA GLN A 506 16.08 33.57 -5.63
C GLN A 506 16.96 33.89 -4.42
N ALA A 507 17.39 35.16 -4.25
CA ALA A 507 18.13 35.58 -3.08
C ALA A 507 17.31 35.43 -1.78
N LEU A 508 16.04 35.83 -1.83
CA LEU A 508 15.13 35.71 -0.68
C LEU A 508 14.95 34.23 -0.28
N GLN A 509 14.81 33.33 -1.25
CA GLN A 509 14.71 31.90 -0.98
C GLN A 509 15.98 31.34 -0.32
N LEU A 510 17.17 31.68 -0.82
CA LEU A 510 18.42 31.20 -0.21
C LEU A 510 18.58 31.67 1.25
N LEU A 511 18.01 32.80 1.60
CA LEU A 511 18.08 33.38 2.98
C LEU A 511 17.00 32.84 3.92
N ASN A 512 15.82 32.44 3.41
CA ASN A 512 14.66 32.17 4.27
C ASN A 512 14.08 30.75 4.11
N ASP A 513 14.44 30.00 3.06
CA ASP A 513 13.93 28.64 2.90
C ASP A 513 14.48 27.73 4.00
N ILE A 514 13.58 26.96 4.64
CA ILE A 514 13.89 26.09 5.79
C ILE A 514 15.11 25.21 5.51
N GLN A 515 15.17 24.61 4.32
CA GLN A 515 16.25 23.68 3.97
C GLN A 515 17.58 24.41 3.77
N HIS A 516 17.58 25.62 3.21
CA HIS A 516 18.79 26.41 3.03
C HIS A 516 19.30 26.97 4.36
N VAL A 517 18.42 27.42 5.24
CA VAL A 517 18.78 27.88 6.60
C VAL A 517 19.34 26.73 7.44
N GLU A 518 18.71 25.56 7.38
CA GLU A 518 19.21 24.34 8.05
C GLU A 518 20.58 23.93 7.51
N ALA A 519 20.76 23.93 6.19
CA ALA A 519 22.05 23.64 5.56
C ALA A 519 23.12 24.67 5.98
N ALA A 520 22.81 25.96 6.00
CA ALA A 520 23.72 27.02 6.43
C ALA A 520 24.15 26.82 7.89
N ARG A 521 23.21 26.48 8.79
CA ARG A 521 23.52 26.17 10.18
C ARG A 521 24.48 24.98 10.32
N ASN A 522 24.17 23.87 9.68
CA ASN A 522 25.05 22.68 9.71
C ASN A 522 26.43 22.96 9.09
N PHE A 523 26.49 23.79 8.04
CA PHE A 523 27.76 24.21 7.47
C PHE A 523 28.56 25.08 8.42
N ALA A 524 27.91 26.02 9.14
CA ALA A 524 28.53 26.82 10.17
C ALA A 524 29.12 25.96 11.31
N GLU A 525 28.41 24.96 11.78
CA GLU A 525 28.90 24.00 12.77
C GLU A 525 30.16 23.26 12.24
N LYS A 526 30.15 22.82 10.97
CA LYS A 526 31.35 22.23 10.34
C LYS A 526 32.54 23.19 10.26
N ILE A 527 32.27 24.47 9.96
CA ILE A 527 33.33 25.51 9.93
C ILE A 527 33.96 25.65 11.31
N ILE A 528 33.15 25.71 12.38
CA ILE A 528 33.64 25.82 13.76
C ILE A 528 34.51 24.60 14.12
N HIS A 529 34.07 23.39 13.76
CA HIS A 529 34.80 22.17 14.14
C HIS A 529 36.02 21.87 13.27
N LYS A 530 36.00 22.24 11.97
CA LYS A 530 37.04 21.84 10.99
C LYS A 530 37.91 22.98 10.49
N GLY A 531 37.50 24.21 10.70
CA GLY A 531 38.16 25.40 10.17
C GLY A 531 39.40 25.85 10.95
N GLY A 532 39.73 25.19 12.08
CA GLY A 532 40.82 25.58 12.98
C GLY A 532 40.38 26.62 14.01
N ASN A 533 41.31 27.09 14.87
CA ASN A 533 40.99 27.93 16.01
C ASN A 533 40.89 29.43 15.67
N GLN A 534 41.54 29.87 14.60
CA GLN A 534 41.54 31.27 14.20
C GLN A 534 40.47 31.56 13.14
N ASP A 535 39.83 32.73 13.21
CA ASP A 535 38.76 33.12 12.29
C ASP A 535 39.21 33.17 10.85
N LYS A 536 40.45 33.63 10.56
CA LYS A 536 41.06 33.60 9.23
C LYS A 536 41.15 32.18 8.67
N ALA A 537 41.48 31.22 9.52
CA ALA A 537 41.56 29.82 9.13
C ALA A 537 40.17 29.25 8.83
N LYS A 538 39.16 29.57 9.66
CA LYS A 538 37.75 29.19 9.47
C LYS A 538 37.19 29.74 8.15
N ILE A 539 37.41 31.02 7.88
CA ILE A 539 36.97 31.67 6.65
C ILE A 539 37.66 31.03 5.45
N SER A 540 38.97 30.80 5.52
CA SER A 540 39.74 30.15 4.46
C SER A 540 39.24 28.72 4.20
N TRP A 541 38.92 27.94 5.25
CA TRP A 541 38.39 26.60 5.13
C TRP A 541 37.00 26.62 4.49
N ALA A 542 36.10 27.48 4.95
CA ALA A 542 34.76 27.64 4.41
C ALA A 542 34.80 27.99 2.91
N TRP A 543 35.60 28.98 2.55
CA TRP A 543 35.76 29.44 1.18
C TRP A 543 36.29 28.32 0.27
N ARG A 544 37.35 27.62 0.70
CA ARG A 544 37.94 26.51 -0.06
C ARG A 544 36.93 25.35 -0.23
N THR A 545 36.17 25.04 0.82
CA THR A 545 35.15 23.99 0.79
C THR A 545 34.06 24.34 -0.22
N ALA A 546 33.60 25.59 -0.25
CA ALA A 546 32.52 26.04 -1.13
C ALA A 546 32.96 26.30 -2.57
N THR A 547 34.20 26.77 -2.78
CA THR A 547 34.67 27.27 -4.10
C THR A 547 35.87 26.57 -4.67
N SER A 548 36.45 25.60 -3.94
CA SER A 548 37.70 24.88 -4.30
C SER A 548 38.94 25.77 -4.50
N ARG A 549 38.92 27.01 -4.05
CA ARG A 549 40.03 27.97 -4.14
C ARG A 549 40.22 28.72 -2.84
N LYS A 550 41.41 29.30 -2.64
CA LYS A 550 41.67 30.17 -1.49
C LYS A 550 40.95 31.52 -1.69
N PRO A 551 40.48 32.17 -0.61
CA PRO A 551 39.99 33.56 -0.69
C PRO A 551 41.10 34.50 -1.12
N SER A 552 40.77 35.61 -1.78
CA SER A 552 41.68 36.75 -1.97
C SER A 552 41.93 37.46 -0.63
N GLN A 553 42.88 38.36 -0.58
CA GLN A 553 43.15 39.14 0.62
C GLN A 553 42.07 40.22 0.87
N GLU A 554 41.31 40.56 -0.17
CA GLU A 554 40.16 41.42 -0.15
C GLU A 554 38.90 40.63 0.26
#